data_1bc3b03d2b8d687b1132c515f106da2b
#
_entry.id   1bc3b03d2b8d687b1132c515f106da2b
#
_cell.length_a   1.000
_cell.length_b   1.000
_cell.length_c   1.000
_cell.angle_alpha   90.00
_cell.angle_beta   90.00
_cell.angle_gamma   90.00
#
_symmetry.space_group_name_H-M   'P 1'
#
loop_
_entity.id
_entity.type
_entity.pdbx_description
1 polymer ?
#
loop_
_entity_poly.entity_id
_entity_poly.type
_entity_poly.pdbx_seq_one_letter_code
_entity_poly.pdbx_strand_id
1 'polypeptide(L)' 'MVRLRIHQLMARRGITAYALSRGTGLSYPSAYRLSRAGGQFGRLHADTLNRLCTFFGVQPGALLEWKPSNR' A
#
# COMPACT_ATOMS: atom_id res chain seq x y z
N MET A 1 5.63 -15.37 0.43
CA MET A 1 4.34 -14.67 0.30
C MET A 1 4.58 -13.20 0.05
N VAL A 2 3.87 -12.64 -0.91
CA VAL A 2 4.00 -11.22 -1.24
C VAL A 2 3.10 -10.40 -0.32
N ARG A 3 3.65 -9.29 0.19
CA ARG A 3 2.91 -8.38 1.07
C ARG A 3 3.18 -6.94 0.69
N LEU A 4 2.24 -6.08 1.05
CA LEU A 4 2.39 -4.64 0.84
C LEU A 4 3.21 -4.03 1.99
N ARG A 5 4.01 -3.02 1.64
CA ARG A 5 4.77 -2.26 2.63
C ARG A 5 4.18 -0.87 2.86
N ILE A 6 2.96 -0.66 2.41
CA ILE A 6 2.31 0.65 2.48
C ILE A 6 2.16 1.11 3.93
N HIS A 7 1.78 0.19 4.82
CA HIS A 7 1.64 0.48 6.23
C HIS A 7 2.93 1.09 6.82
N GLN A 8 4.09 0.54 6.48
CA GLN A 8 5.36 1.04 6.98
C GLN A 8 5.69 2.41 6.41
N LEU A 9 5.41 2.62 5.12
CA LEU A 9 5.65 3.92 4.50
C LEU A 9 4.76 4.99 5.11
N MET A 10 3.51 4.65 5.37
CA MET A 10 2.58 5.59 5.99
C MET A 10 3.03 5.96 7.40
N ALA A 11 3.44 4.96 8.18
CA ALA A 11 3.90 5.21 9.54
C ALA A 11 5.13 6.12 9.54
N ARG A 12 6.04 5.87 8.61
CA ARG A 12 7.27 6.65 8.51
C ARG A 12 7.01 8.10 8.14
N ARG A 13 5.97 8.35 7.34
CA ARG A 13 5.66 9.69 6.83
C ARG A 13 4.50 10.35 7.57
N GLY A 14 3.92 9.69 8.57
CA GLY A 14 2.79 10.23 9.32
C GLY A 14 1.52 10.38 8.48
N ILE A 15 1.29 9.47 7.54
CA ILE A 15 0.15 9.52 6.64
C ILE A 15 -0.97 8.65 7.18
N THR A 16 -2.19 9.21 7.24
CA THR A 16 -3.36 8.45 7.65
C THR A 16 -4.03 7.80 6.45
N ALA A 17 -4.93 6.83 6.72
CA ALA A 17 -5.70 6.21 5.65
C ALA A 17 -6.57 7.24 4.92
N TYR A 18 -7.07 8.24 5.63
CA TYR A 18 -7.85 9.30 5.01
C TYR A 18 -6.98 10.09 4.03
N ALA A 19 -5.77 10.47 4.46
CA ALA A 19 -4.86 11.20 3.59
C ALA A 19 -4.47 10.36 2.38
N LEU A 20 -4.28 9.06 2.57
CA LEU A 20 -3.96 8.16 1.47
C LEU A 20 -5.11 8.13 0.46
N SER A 21 -6.34 8.03 0.95
CA SER A 21 -7.53 8.06 0.09
C SER A 21 -7.58 9.34 -0.73
N ARG A 22 -7.41 10.48 -0.07
CA ARG A 22 -7.48 11.77 -0.75
C ARG A 22 -6.37 11.95 -1.77
N GLY A 23 -5.16 11.54 -1.42
CA GLY A 23 -4.01 11.74 -2.28
C GLY A 23 -3.96 10.81 -3.48
N THR A 24 -4.50 9.61 -3.35
CA THR A 24 -4.48 8.63 -4.44
C THR A 24 -5.74 8.63 -5.30
N GLY A 25 -6.81 9.19 -4.78
CA GLY A 25 -8.11 9.11 -5.43
C GLY A 25 -8.83 7.79 -5.20
N LEU A 26 -8.30 6.94 -4.36
CA LEU A 26 -8.96 5.69 -4.00
C LEU A 26 -10.04 5.96 -2.96
N SER A 27 -11.06 5.09 -2.93
CA SER A 27 -12.08 5.19 -1.90
C SER A 27 -11.46 4.95 -0.54
N TYR A 28 -12.10 5.50 0.50
CA TYR A 28 -11.57 5.31 1.86
C TYR A 28 -11.49 3.83 2.26
N PRO A 29 -12.53 3.01 2.00
CA PRO A 29 -12.41 1.59 2.34
C PRO A 29 -11.25 0.90 1.64
N SER A 30 -10.98 1.26 0.39
CA SER A 30 -9.84 0.69 -0.34
C SER A 30 -8.51 1.13 0.27
N ALA A 31 -8.39 2.43 0.57
CA ALA A 31 -7.18 2.95 1.18
C ALA A 31 -6.96 2.33 2.56
N TYR A 32 -8.03 2.15 3.33
CA TYR A 32 -7.93 1.55 4.64
C TYR A 32 -7.42 0.11 4.56
N ARG A 33 -7.97 -0.68 3.61
CA ARG A 33 -7.53 -2.05 3.44
C ARG A 33 -6.06 -2.13 3.06
N LEU A 34 -5.61 -1.25 2.18
CA LEU A 34 -4.22 -1.26 1.73
C LEU A 34 -3.26 -0.81 2.82
N SER A 35 -3.75 -0.04 3.80
CA SER A 35 -2.90 0.52 4.85
C SER A 35 -2.81 -0.35 6.10
N ARG A 36 -3.48 -1.50 6.11
CA ARG A 36 -3.51 -2.35 7.29
C ARG A 36 -2.14 -2.99 7.56
N ALA A 37 -1.85 -3.15 8.83
CA ALA A 37 -0.64 -3.87 9.25
C ALA A 37 -0.66 -5.29 8.70
N GLY A 38 0.51 -5.79 8.34
CA GLY A 38 0.63 -7.12 7.75
C GLY A 38 0.65 -7.10 6.23
N GLY A 39 0.07 -6.09 5.61
CA GLY A 39 0.15 -5.88 4.17
C GLY A 39 -0.46 -6.97 3.32
N GLN A 40 -1.45 -7.69 3.83
CA GLN A 40 -2.08 -8.77 3.08
C GLN A 40 -3.03 -8.22 2.03
N PHE A 41 -3.04 -8.86 0.87
CA PHE A 41 -3.96 -8.49 -0.20
C PHE A 41 -4.19 -9.70 -1.10
N GLY A 42 -5.36 -9.77 -1.72
CA GLY A 42 -5.66 -10.84 -2.65
C GLY A 42 -5.41 -10.45 -4.09
N ARG A 43 -5.68 -9.19 -4.42
CA ARG A 43 -5.59 -8.70 -5.79
C ARG A 43 -5.15 -7.23 -5.77
N LEU A 44 -4.31 -6.89 -6.73
CA LEU A 44 -3.83 -5.52 -6.86
C LEU A 44 -3.82 -5.16 -8.33
N HIS A 45 -4.64 -4.19 -8.71
CA HIS A 45 -4.71 -3.74 -10.09
C HIS A 45 -3.55 -2.80 -10.40
N ALA A 46 -3.13 -2.82 -11.67
CA ALA A 46 -2.04 -1.96 -12.12
C ALA A 46 -2.35 -0.48 -11.89
N ASP A 47 -3.60 -0.08 -12.09
CA ASP A 47 -4.00 1.31 -11.87
C ASP A 47 -3.82 1.71 -10.41
N THR A 48 -4.23 0.83 -9.49
CA THR A 48 -4.06 1.09 -8.06
C THR A 48 -2.58 1.23 -7.72
N LEU A 49 -1.76 0.33 -8.24
CA LEU A 49 -0.32 0.37 -8.00
C LEU A 49 0.28 1.66 -8.54
N ASN A 50 -0.16 2.08 -9.73
CA ASN A 50 0.33 3.32 -10.33
C ASN A 50 -0.02 4.53 -9.46
N ARG A 51 -1.24 4.57 -8.92
CA ARG A 51 -1.67 5.66 -8.04
C ARG A 51 -0.84 5.71 -6.77
N LEU A 52 -0.53 4.55 -6.20
CA LEU A 52 0.29 4.47 -5.00
C LEU A 52 1.72 4.92 -5.26
N CYS A 53 2.29 4.48 -6.38
CA CYS A 53 3.64 4.90 -6.74
C CYS A 53 3.71 6.41 -6.94
N THR A 54 2.70 6.97 -7.59
CA THR A 54 2.63 8.40 -7.82
C THR A 54 2.52 9.16 -6.50
N PHE A 55 1.66 8.68 -5.61
CA PHE A 55 1.44 9.35 -4.33
C PHE A 55 2.70 9.34 -3.45
N PHE A 56 3.35 8.18 -3.36
CA PHE A 56 4.54 8.06 -2.53
C PHE A 56 5.82 8.50 -3.23
N GLY A 57 5.79 8.61 -4.54
CA GLY A 57 6.97 8.97 -5.30
C GLY A 57 8.03 7.88 -5.31
N VAL A 58 7.59 6.62 -5.38
CA VAL A 58 8.49 5.47 -5.32
C VAL A 58 8.20 4.49 -6.44
N GLN A 59 9.14 3.58 -6.66
CA GLN A 59 8.97 2.48 -7.59
C GLN A 59 8.13 1.38 -6.94
N PRO A 60 7.47 0.52 -7.74
CA PRO A 60 6.65 -0.56 -7.18
C PRO A 60 7.40 -1.46 -6.21
N GLY A 61 8.69 -1.66 -6.43
CA GLY A 61 9.49 -2.48 -5.52
C GLY A 61 9.56 -1.95 -4.11
N ALA A 62 9.33 -0.65 -3.92
CA ALA A 62 9.31 -0.08 -2.58
C ALA A 62 7.99 -0.32 -1.87
N LEU A 63 6.95 -0.70 -2.61
CA LEU A 63 5.61 -0.93 -2.04
C LEU A 63 5.35 -2.39 -1.71
N LEU A 64 6.18 -3.28 -2.21
CA LEU A 64 5.97 -4.72 -2.07
C LEU A 64 7.18 -5.38 -1.46
N GLU A 65 6.96 -6.47 -0.75
CA GLU A 65 8.03 -7.32 -0.27
C GLU A 65 7.61 -8.77 -0.40
N TRP A 66 8.60 -9.64 -0.50
CA TRP A 66 8.34 -11.07 -0.56
C TRP A 66 9.07 -11.72 0.60
N LYS A 67 8.36 -12.58 1.30
CA LYS A 67 8.95 -13.40 2.37
C LYS A 67 8.59 -14.85 2.12
N PRO A 68 9.52 -15.78 2.38
CA PRO A 68 9.20 -17.18 2.23
C PRO A 68 8.09 -17.58 3.19
N SER A 69 7.20 -18.45 2.72
CA SER A 69 6.18 -19.01 3.58
C SER A 69 6.82 -19.88 4.63
N ASN A 70 6.38 -19.71 5.85
CA ASN A 70 6.92 -20.48 6.96
C ASN A 70 5.98 -21.64 7.26
N ARG A 71 6.45 -22.84 7.06
CA ARG A 71 5.60 -24.03 7.19
C ARG A 71 6.21 -25.01 8.14
#